data_c1b830d54bba050be58534f137e5bfaf
#
_entry.id   c1b830d54bba050be58534f137e5bfaf
#
_cell.length_a   1.000
_cell.length_b   1.000
_cell.length_c   1.000
_cell.angle_alpha   90.00
_cell.angle_beta   90.00
_cell.angle_gamma   90.00
#
_symmetry.space_group_name_H-M   'P 1'
#
loop_
_entity.id
_entity.type
_entity.pdbx_description
1 polymer ?
#
loop_
_entity_poly.entity_id
_entity_poly.type
_entity_poly.pdbx_seq_one_letter_code
_entity_poly.pdbx_strand_id
1 'polypeptide(L)'
;QGPTFVDVDCSLEALPKTGNVVGTVKDAESGDAVAGATIRLTDAAGREQTATSDXATSDASGAFRFPDLPAGAVTLKVEAQGYMNHVNQADVRTSEDTRAALTVNKRPKVSLVKVQGNEIKISRQIHFETDSAKILGDSNALMEEIADVLQRNPNIRKVEIQGHTDNTGGREHNQTLSEARANSVRAWLIRAGVDGSRLMAKGYGQDRPVAPNVTPANKAKNRRVQFIIVEK
;
A
#
# COMPACT_ATOMS: atom_id res chain seq x y z
N GLN A 1 -12.37 -73.83 -9.91
CA GLN A 1 -12.94 -72.47 -9.69
C GLN A 1 -11.86 -71.44 -10.01
N GLY A 2 -12.13 -70.59 -11.01
CA GLY A 2 -11.24 -69.52 -11.38
C GLY A 2 -11.44 -68.29 -10.48
N PRO A 3 -10.49 -67.34 -10.49
CA PRO A 3 -10.58 -66.13 -9.64
C PRO A 3 -11.78 -65.29 -10.07
N THR A 4 -12.58 -64.88 -9.10
CA THR A 4 -13.69 -63.93 -9.29
C THR A 4 -13.14 -62.55 -9.26
N PHE A 5 -13.20 -61.84 -10.38
CA PHE A 5 -12.84 -60.42 -10.45
C PHE A 5 -14.04 -59.58 -10.03
N VAL A 6 -13.85 -58.68 -9.11
CA VAL A 6 -14.83 -57.68 -8.72
C VAL A 6 -14.43 -56.39 -9.41
N ASP A 7 -15.25 -55.96 -10.35
CA ASP A 7 -15.08 -54.64 -10.96
C ASP A 7 -15.48 -53.57 -9.93
N VAL A 8 -14.48 -52.82 -9.44
CA VAL A 8 -14.71 -51.68 -8.60
C VAL A 8 -14.71 -50.42 -9.48
N ASP A 9 -15.90 -49.89 -9.67
CA ASP A 9 -16.06 -48.64 -10.43
C ASP A 9 -15.62 -47.46 -9.55
N CYS A 10 -14.39 -46.98 -9.76
CA CYS A 10 -13.85 -45.83 -9.04
C CYS A 10 -14.08 -44.55 -9.84
N SER A 11 -15.13 -43.83 -9.52
CA SER A 11 -15.32 -42.49 -10.07
C SER A 11 -14.41 -41.49 -9.35
N LEU A 12 -13.46 -40.93 -10.06
CA LEU A 12 -12.58 -39.87 -9.55
C LEU A 12 -13.26 -38.52 -9.79
N GLU A 13 -13.64 -37.85 -8.72
CA GLU A 13 -14.07 -36.46 -8.81
C GLU A 13 -12.84 -35.56 -8.86
N ALA A 14 -12.79 -34.65 -9.82
CA ALA A 14 -11.72 -33.65 -9.89
C ALA A 14 -11.78 -32.73 -8.68
N LEU A 15 -10.68 -32.56 -8.00
CA LEU A 15 -10.59 -31.60 -6.90
C LEU A 15 -10.90 -30.19 -7.40
N PRO A 16 -11.63 -29.40 -6.62
CA PRO A 16 -11.89 -28.00 -7.00
C PRO A 16 -10.59 -27.27 -7.27
N LYS A 17 -10.56 -26.52 -8.36
CA LYS A 17 -9.41 -25.66 -8.72
C LYS A 17 -9.50 -24.29 -8.05
N THR A 18 -10.46 -24.11 -7.15
CA THR A 18 -10.74 -22.87 -6.44
C THR A 18 -10.52 -23.02 -4.95
N GLY A 19 -10.33 -21.90 -4.28
CA GLY A 19 -10.30 -21.77 -2.84
C GLY A 19 -11.11 -20.56 -2.41
N ASN A 20 -11.05 -20.23 -1.15
CA ASN A 20 -11.75 -19.05 -0.60
C ASN A 20 -10.77 -18.12 0.08
N VAL A 21 -11.13 -16.84 0.18
CA VAL A 21 -10.48 -15.90 1.11
C VAL A 21 -11.52 -15.52 2.16
N VAL A 22 -11.19 -15.73 3.42
CA VAL A 22 -12.04 -15.37 4.57
C VAL A 22 -11.23 -14.52 5.53
N GLY A 23 -11.87 -13.55 6.17
CA GLY A 23 -11.11 -12.72 7.08
C GLY A 23 -11.95 -11.78 7.90
N THR A 24 -11.24 -10.91 8.61
CA THR A 24 -11.85 -9.84 9.40
C THR A 24 -11.12 -8.54 9.18
N VAL A 25 -11.86 -7.43 9.29
CA VAL A 25 -11.30 -6.07 9.28
C VAL A 25 -11.34 -5.52 10.70
N LYS A 26 -10.19 -5.05 11.18
CA LYS A 26 -10.06 -4.50 12.53
C LYS A 26 -9.37 -3.15 12.52
N ASP A 27 -9.75 -2.32 13.49
CA ASP A 27 -9.06 -1.08 13.81
C ASP A 27 -7.66 -1.42 14.36
N ALA A 28 -6.63 -0.85 13.79
CA ALA A 28 -5.23 -1.17 14.16
C ALA A 28 -4.87 -0.71 15.58
N GLU A 29 -5.55 0.33 16.10
CA GLU A 29 -5.26 0.88 17.42
C GLU A 29 -6.07 0.19 18.53
N SER A 30 -7.39 0.06 18.34
CA SER A 30 -8.25 -0.51 19.37
C SER A 30 -8.43 -2.04 19.27
N GLY A 31 -8.19 -2.62 18.10
CA GLY A 31 -8.47 -4.03 17.84
C GLY A 31 -9.93 -4.33 17.57
N ASP A 32 -10.80 -3.32 17.63
CA ASP A 32 -12.24 -3.49 17.41
C ASP A 32 -12.55 -3.86 15.96
N ALA A 33 -13.60 -4.62 15.77
CA ALA A 33 -14.10 -4.94 14.43
C ALA A 33 -14.56 -3.68 13.70
N VAL A 34 -14.22 -3.58 12.41
CA VAL A 34 -14.68 -2.48 11.55
C VAL A 34 -15.78 -3.02 10.64
N ALA A 35 -17.02 -2.67 10.97
CA ALA A 35 -18.20 -3.05 10.20
C ALA A 35 -18.37 -2.11 9.00
N GLY A 36 -18.97 -2.61 7.92
CA GLY A 36 -19.28 -1.81 6.73
C GLY A 36 -18.07 -1.42 5.88
N ALA A 37 -16.91 -2.02 6.12
CA ALA A 37 -15.76 -1.82 5.25
C ALA A 37 -15.99 -2.52 3.92
N THR A 38 -15.67 -1.85 2.83
CA THR A 38 -15.69 -2.44 1.49
C THR A 38 -14.33 -3.06 1.18
N ILE A 39 -14.31 -4.33 0.88
CA ILE A 39 -13.10 -5.05 0.48
C ILE A 39 -13.22 -5.37 -1.01
N ARG A 40 -12.26 -4.87 -1.80
CA ARG A 40 -12.13 -5.21 -3.21
C ARG A 40 -10.99 -6.20 -3.36
N LEU A 41 -11.27 -7.34 -3.96
CA LEU A 41 -10.28 -8.36 -4.26
C LEU A 41 -9.98 -8.31 -5.75
N THR A 42 -8.71 -8.26 -6.10
CA THR A 42 -8.23 -8.35 -7.49
C THR A 42 -7.31 -9.56 -7.62
N ASP A 43 -7.61 -10.47 -8.53
CA ASP A 43 -6.77 -11.64 -8.77
C ASP A 43 -5.63 -11.33 -9.76
N ALA A 44 -4.76 -12.32 -9.98
CA ALA A 44 -3.61 -12.18 -10.89
C ALA A 44 -4.01 -11.94 -12.36
N ALA A 45 -5.24 -12.25 -12.74
CA ALA A 45 -5.78 -11.97 -14.08
C ALA A 45 -6.46 -10.59 -14.15
N GLY A 46 -6.47 -9.82 -13.06
CA GLY A 46 -7.08 -8.51 -12.99
C GLY A 46 -8.60 -8.53 -12.78
N ARG A 47 -9.19 -9.69 -12.46
CA ARG A 47 -10.63 -9.78 -12.18
C ARG A 47 -10.89 -9.26 -10.75
N GLU A 48 -11.92 -8.44 -10.61
CA GLU A 48 -12.29 -7.84 -9.33
C GLU A 48 -13.57 -8.45 -8.75
N GLN A 49 -13.56 -8.67 -7.46
CA GLN A 49 -14.75 -9.00 -6.65
C GLN A 49 -14.83 -8.03 -5.47
N THR A 50 -16.03 -7.76 -4.99
CA THR A 50 -16.24 -6.85 -3.86
C THR A 50 -17.07 -7.55 -2.78
N ALA A 51 -16.65 -7.41 -1.53
CA ALA A 51 -17.41 -7.82 -0.36
C ALA A 51 -17.43 -6.67 0.66
N THR A 52 -18.45 -6.64 1.47
CA THR A 52 -18.56 -5.67 2.57
C THR A 52 -18.48 -6.45 3.89
N SER A 53 -17.70 -5.98 4.83
CA SER A 53 -17.61 -6.60 6.15
C SER A 53 -18.95 -6.47 6.86
N ASP A 54 -19.33 -7.54 7.57
CA ASP A 54 -20.67 -7.61 8.14
C ASP A 54 -20.99 -6.44 9.05
N UNK A 55 -22.16 -5.95 8.85
CA UNK A 55 -22.58 -4.97 9.63
C UNK A 55 -22.70 -5.52 10.93
N ALA A 56 -22.43 -4.87 11.67
CA ALA A 56 -22.48 -5.27 13.06
C ALA A 56 -23.84 -5.83 13.47
N THR A 57 -23.98 -7.08 13.40
CA THR A 57 -24.94 -7.74 14.30
C THR A 57 -24.29 -7.82 15.69
N SER A 58 -24.95 -8.40 16.68
CA SER A 58 -24.43 -8.51 18.04
C SER A 58 -23.04 -9.17 18.13
N ASP A 59 -22.63 -9.89 17.11
CA ASP A 59 -21.31 -10.54 17.02
C ASP A 59 -20.42 -9.87 15.99
N ALA A 60 -20.47 -8.57 15.89
CA ALA A 60 -19.79 -7.78 14.86
C ALA A 60 -18.30 -8.12 14.77
N SER A 61 -17.99 -9.04 13.94
CA SER A 61 -16.62 -9.55 13.76
C SER A 61 -15.86 -8.83 12.65
N GLY A 62 -16.50 -7.91 11.94
CA GLY A 62 -15.93 -7.30 10.75
C GLY A 62 -15.64 -8.31 9.65
N ALA A 63 -16.34 -9.45 9.66
CA ALA A 63 -16.03 -10.61 8.81
C ALA A 63 -16.34 -10.33 7.34
N PHE A 64 -15.57 -10.97 6.45
CA PHE A 64 -15.83 -10.96 5.02
C PHE A 64 -15.44 -12.32 4.41
N ARG A 65 -16.00 -12.61 3.23
CA ARG A 65 -15.72 -13.84 2.51
C ARG A 65 -15.77 -13.63 0.99
N PHE A 66 -14.80 -14.18 0.31
CA PHE A 66 -14.78 -14.32 -1.17
C PHE A 66 -14.70 -15.81 -1.49
N PRO A 67 -15.76 -16.40 -2.02
CA PRO A 67 -15.76 -17.82 -2.39
C PRO A 67 -15.23 -18.03 -3.81
N ASP A 68 -14.87 -19.27 -4.10
CA ASP A 68 -14.62 -19.80 -5.45
C ASP A 68 -13.57 -19.03 -6.27
N LEU A 69 -12.51 -18.59 -5.60
CA LEU A 69 -11.41 -17.88 -6.24
C LEU A 69 -10.41 -18.85 -6.87
N PRO A 70 -9.89 -18.54 -8.06
CA PRO A 70 -8.79 -19.34 -8.61
C PRO A 70 -7.56 -19.24 -7.69
N ALA A 71 -6.79 -20.33 -7.65
CA ALA A 71 -5.55 -20.34 -6.87
C ALA A 71 -4.55 -19.32 -7.41
N GLY A 72 -3.80 -18.70 -6.50
CA GLY A 72 -2.77 -17.71 -6.83
C GLY A 72 -2.86 -16.44 -6.02
N ALA A 73 -1.98 -15.51 -6.36
CA ALA A 73 -1.86 -14.23 -5.66
C ALA A 73 -3.10 -13.35 -5.88
N VAL A 74 -3.60 -12.78 -4.79
CA VAL A 74 -4.71 -11.81 -4.83
C VAL A 74 -4.31 -10.57 -4.03
N THR A 75 -4.84 -9.43 -4.46
CA THR A 75 -4.70 -8.15 -3.75
C THR A 75 -6.05 -7.79 -3.14
N LEU A 76 -6.05 -7.47 -1.85
CA LEU A 76 -7.23 -7.06 -1.09
C LEU A 76 -7.07 -5.57 -0.77
N LYS A 77 -7.95 -4.74 -1.31
CA LYS A 77 -8.01 -3.32 -0.98
C LYS A 77 -9.19 -3.08 -0.05
N VAL A 78 -8.93 -2.45 1.10
CA VAL A 78 -9.95 -2.16 2.12
C VAL A 78 -10.23 -0.67 2.14
N GLU A 79 -11.51 -0.30 2.08
CA GLU A 79 -11.99 1.07 2.18
C GLU A 79 -13.08 1.12 3.25
N ALA A 80 -12.89 1.96 4.28
CA ALA A 80 -13.88 2.14 5.35
C ALA A 80 -14.01 3.61 5.72
N GLN A 81 -15.21 4.02 6.09
CA GLN A 81 -15.47 5.41 6.46
C GLN A 81 -14.67 5.79 7.71
N GLY A 82 -13.91 6.88 7.63
CA GLY A 82 -13.09 7.34 8.76
C GLY A 82 -11.69 6.70 8.82
N TYR A 83 -11.41 5.73 7.96
CA TYR A 83 -10.14 5.00 7.93
C TYR A 83 -9.35 5.30 6.68
N MET A 84 -8.03 5.19 6.76
CA MET A 84 -7.15 5.23 5.58
C MET A 84 -7.31 3.92 4.79
N ASN A 85 -7.18 4.02 3.48
CA ASN A 85 -7.22 2.84 2.61
C ASN A 85 -6.02 1.93 2.91
N HIS A 86 -6.28 0.64 2.93
CA HIS A 86 -5.25 -0.37 3.21
C HIS A 86 -5.23 -1.42 2.10
N VAL A 87 -4.03 -1.88 1.77
CA VAL A 87 -3.85 -2.93 0.76
C VAL A 87 -3.07 -4.09 1.37
N ASN A 88 -3.58 -5.28 1.19
CA ASN A 88 -2.96 -6.52 1.65
C ASN A 88 -2.88 -7.51 0.49
N GLN A 89 -1.94 -8.44 0.56
CA GLN A 89 -1.80 -9.51 -0.42
C GLN A 89 -2.00 -10.84 0.27
N ALA A 90 -2.63 -11.77 -0.44
CA ALA A 90 -2.84 -13.14 0.02
C ALA A 90 -2.60 -14.09 -1.14
N ASP A 91 -2.37 -15.35 -0.83
CA ASP A 91 -2.16 -16.40 -1.82
C ASP A 91 -3.24 -17.48 -1.64
N VAL A 92 -4.19 -17.51 -2.58
CA VAL A 92 -5.32 -18.43 -2.53
C VAL A 92 -4.84 -19.85 -2.84
N ARG A 93 -5.18 -20.79 -1.94
CA ARG A 93 -4.88 -22.20 -2.11
C ARG A 93 -6.15 -22.96 -2.45
N THR A 94 -6.01 -23.96 -3.33
CA THR A 94 -7.13 -24.80 -3.74
C THR A 94 -7.71 -25.57 -2.55
N SER A 95 -9.02 -25.66 -2.51
CA SER A 95 -9.77 -26.45 -1.51
C SER A 95 -9.56 -25.97 -0.06
N GLU A 96 -9.07 -24.73 0.14
CA GLU A 96 -8.80 -24.19 1.47
C GLU A 96 -9.42 -22.80 1.65
N ASP A 97 -9.67 -22.44 2.91
CA ASP A 97 -9.98 -21.07 3.32
C ASP A 97 -8.65 -20.35 3.65
N THR A 98 -8.23 -19.46 2.76
CA THR A 98 -7.09 -18.58 3.00
C THR A 98 -7.53 -17.47 3.97
N ARG A 99 -6.88 -17.38 5.11
CA ARG A 99 -7.24 -16.41 6.16
C ARG A 99 -6.52 -15.09 5.95
N ALA A 100 -7.28 -13.98 5.91
CA ALA A 100 -6.75 -12.62 5.78
C ALA A 100 -7.22 -11.75 6.96
N ALA A 101 -6.30 -11.46 7.86
CA ALA A 101 -6.56 -10.51 8.95
C ALA A 101 -6.15 -9.12 8.47
N LEU A 102 -7.13 -8.25 8.22
CA LEU A 102 -6.90 -6.91 7.68
C LEU A 102 -7.04 -5.88 8.81
N THR A 103 -6.04 -5.01 8.93
CA THR A 103 -6.09 -3.92 9.91
C THR A 103 -6.10 -2.59 9.18
N VAL A 104 -6.91 -1.64 9.65
CA VAL A 104 -7.02 -0.31 9.06
C VAL A 104 -6.75 0.76 10.11
N ASN A 105 -6.02 1.80 9.72
CA ASN A 105 -5.68 2.93 10.58
C ASN A 105 -6.69 4.06 10.39
N LYS A 106 -7.16 4.64 11.49
CA LYS A 106 -8.03 5.82 11.43
C LYS A 106 -7.33 6.99 10.73
N ARG A 107 -8.07 7.74 9.95
CA ARG A 107 -7.53 8.99 9.40
C ARG A 107 -7.23 9.97 10.53
N PRO A 108 -6.06 10.59 10.51
CA PRO A 108 -5.75 11.56 11.56
C PRO A 108 -6.69 12.76 11.48
N LYS A 109 -7.09 13.28 12.63
CA LYS A 109 -7.94 14.48 12.73
C LYS A 109 -7.26 15.71 12.10
N VAL A 110 -5.93 15.77 12.22
CA VAL A 110 -5.12 16.83 11.62
C VAL A 110 -4.19 16.17 10.59
N SER A 111 -4.48 16.43 9.33
CA SER A 111 -3.72 15.81 8.24
C SER A 111 -2.32 16.41 8.12
N LEU A 112 -1.33 15.53 8.01
CA LEU A 112 0.06 15.90 7.69
C LEU A 112 0.27 16.11 6.19
N VAL A 113 -0.72 15.75 5.36
CA VAL A 113 -0.61 15.75 3.90
C VAL A 113 -1.74 16.58 3.31
N LYS A 114 -1.41 17.55 2.46
CA LYS A 114 -2.41 18.42 1.82
C LYS A 114 -2.08 18.62 0.34
N VAL A 115 -3.09 18.55 -0.50
CA VAL A 115 -2.95 18.92 -1.91
C VAL A 115 -3.09 20.44 -2.02
N GLN A 116 -2.02 21.11 -2.46
CA GLN A 116 -2.02 22.56 -2.60
C GLN A 116 -1.40 22.95 -3.95
N GLY A 117 -2.23 23.49 -4.85
CA GLY A 117 -1.78 23.80 -6.20
C GLY A 117 -1.29 22.57 -6.93
N ASN A 118 -0.05 22.59 -7.37
CA ASN A 118 0.59 21.46 -8.05
C ASN A 118 1.55 20.70 -7.13
N GLU A 119 1.31 20.71 -5.83
CA GLU A 119 2.15 19.98 -4.88
C GLU A 119 1.29 19.23 -3.85
N ILE A 120 1.71 18.03 -3.51
CA ILE A 120 1.22 17.35 -2.32
C ILE A 120 2.19 17.70 -1.20
N LYS A 121 1.79 18.66 -0.38
CA LYS A 121 2.63 19.14 0.73
C LYS A 121 2.55 18.20 1.91
N ILE A 122 3.72 17.90 2.47
CA ILE A 122 3.85 17.11 3.71
C ILE A 122 4.38 18.05 4.80
N SER A 123 3.78 18.00 5.98
CA SER A 123 4.18 18.88 7.09
C SER A 123 5.35 18.34 7.90
N ARG A 124 5.77 17.10 7.65
CA ARG A 124 6.96 16.48 8.23
C ARG A 124 7.77 15.85 7.12
N GLN A 125 9.06 15.66 7.35
CA GLN A 125 9.93 15.00 6.37
C GLN A 125 9.85 13.47 6.50
N ILE A 126 10.09 12.79 5.40
CA ILE A 126 10.30 11.35 5.38
C ILE A 126 11.74 11.10 5.85
N HIS A 127 11.89 10.29 6.88
CA HIS A 127 13.20 9.98 7.45
C HIS A 127 13.80 8.73 6.82
N PHE A 128 15.08 8.78 6.55
CA PHE A 128 15.87 7.67 6.03
C PHE A 128 17.02 7.36 6.98
N GLU A 129 17.50 6.14 6.93
CA GLU A 129 18.77 5.81 7.58
C GLU A 129 19.89 6.69 7.00
N THR A 130 20.92 6.95 7.83
CA THR A 130 22.05 7.79 7.43
C THR A 130 22.72 7.20 6.18
N ASP A 131 22.92 8.06 5.19
CA ASP A 131 23.55 7.72 3.90
C ASP A 131 22.88 6.51 3.22
N SER A 132 21.56 6.41 3.33
CA SER A 132 20.79 5.26 2.86
C SER A 132 19.47 5.72 2.27
N ALA A 133 18.86 4.86 1.46
CA ALA A 133 17.51 5.04 0.92
C ALA A 133 16.46 4.24 1.71
N LYS A 134 16.85 3.60 2.82
CA LYS A 134 15.92 2.83 3.64
C LYS A 134 15.08 3.79 4.49
N ILE A 135 13.77 3.76 4.27
CA ILE A 135 12.81 4.60 5.02
C ILE A 135 12.71 4.07 6.46
N LEU A 136 12.77 4.98 7.42
CA LEU A 136 12.64 4.64 8.85
C LEU A 136 11.15 4.44 9.23
N GLY A 137 10.91 3.56 10.19
CA GLY A 137 9.57 3.19 10.62
C GLY A 137 8.72 4.35 11.16
N ASP A 138 9.35 5.39 11.71
CA ASP A 138 8.64 6.59 12.20
C ASP A 138 7.95 7.37 11.06
N SER A 139 8.31 7.09 9.81
CA SER A 139 7.70 7.71 8.64
C SER A 139 6.50 6.92 8.09
N ASN A 140 6.23 5.72 8.62
CA ASN A 140 5.18 4.86 8.07
C ASN A 140 3.80 5.54 8.07
N ALA A 141 3.43 6.18 9.19
CA ALA A 141 2.13 6.87 9.29
C ALA A 141 1.99 8.01 8.26
N LEU A 142 3.07 8.75 8.02
CA LEU A 142 3.09 9.79 6.97
C LEU A 142 2.96 9.16 5.59
N MET A 143 3.67 8.08 5.33
CA MET A 143 3.63 7.38 4.04
C MET A 143 2.24 6.79 3.75
N GLU A 144 1.58 6.23 4.77
CA GLU A 144 0.19 5.75 4.65
C GLU A 144 -0.76 6.89 4.29
N GLU A 145 -0.58 8.05 4.92
CA GLU A 145 -1.43 9.21 4.65
C GLU A 145 -1.20 9.75 3.23
N ILE A 146 0.05 9.75 2.73
CA ILE A 146 0.34 10.11 1.34
C ILE A 146 -0.37 9.13 0.38
N ALA A 147 -0.28 7.84 0.66
CA ALA A 147 -0.95 6.82 -0.17
C ALA A 147 -2.48 7.02 -0.17
N ASP A 148 -3.09 7.24 0.99
CA ASP A 148 -4.53 7.48 1.12
C ASP A 148 -4.95 8.72 0.33
N VAL A 149 -4.18 9.82 0.42
CA VAL A 149 -4.46 11.05 -0.34
C VAL A 149 -4.41 10.78 -1.84
N LEU A 150 -3.40 10.07 -2.32
CA LEU A 150 -3.27 9.73 -3.76
C LEU A 150 -4.41 8.83 -4.23
N GLN A 151 -4.81 7.85 -3.43
CA GLN A 151 -5.90 6.92 -3.78
C GLN A 151 -7.26 7.62 -3.83
N ARG A 152 -7.50 8.57 -2.93
CA ARG A 152 -8.76 9.33 -2.90
C ARG A 152 -8.83 10.45 -3.93
N ASN A 153 -7.72 10.75 -4.60
CA ASN A 153 -7.65 11.79 -5.62
C ASN A 153 -7.24 11.20 -6.97
N PRO A 154 -8.13 10.42 -7.64
CA PRO A 154 -7.79 9.80 -8.92
C PRO A 154 -7.55 10.82 -10.05
N ASN A 155 -8.06 12.04 -9.88
CA ASN A 155 -7.79 13.14 -10.82
C ASN A 155 -6.31 13.56 -10.83
N ILE A 156 -5.53 13.26 -9.79
CA ILE A 156 -4.07 13.43 -9.81
C ILE A 156 -3.50 12.27 -10.63
N ARG A 157 -3.29 12.50 -11.92
CA ARG A 157 -2.88 11.43 -12.83
C ARG A 157 -1.39 11.12 -12.79
N LYS A 158 -0.57 12.12 -12.44
CA LYS A 158 0.87 11.88 -12.40
C LYS A 158 1.57 12.77 -11.35
N VAL A 159 2.43 12.14 -10.55
CA VAL A 159 3.20 12.81 -9.49
C VAL A 159 4.67 12.46 -9.66
N GLU A 160 5.52 13.49 -9.65
CA GLU A 160 6.98 13.32 -9.60
C GLU A 160 7.41 13.40 -8.13
N ILE A 161 7.99 12.32 -7.64
CA ILE A 161 8.61 12.21 -6.32
C ILE A 161 10.06 12.67 -6.47
N GLN A 162 10.37 13.81 -5.89
CA GLN A 162 11.67 14.46 -6.04
C GLN A 162 12.51 14.24 -4.79
N GLY A 163 13.68 13.61 -4.93
CA GLY A 163 14.66 13.48 -3.86
C GLY A 163 15.70 14.60 -3.92
N HIS A 164 16.04 15.16 -2.75
CA HIS A 164 17.01 16.24 -2.63
C HIS A 164 17.97 15.98 -1.46
N THR A 165 19.20 16.48 -1.57
CA THR A 165 20.20 16.44 -0.51
C THR A 165 20.65 17.88 -0.16
N ASP A 166 21.40 18.01 0.91
CA ASP A 166 22.23 19.19 1.12
C ASP A 166 23.56 19.04 0.34
N ASN A 167 24.48 19.98 0.52
CA ASN A 167 25.78 19.95 -0.17
C ASN A 167 26.89 19.20 0.59
N THR A 168 26.53 18.37 1.55
CA THR A 168 27.50 17.53 2.27
C THR A 168 27.81 16.31 1.43
N GLY A 169 29.10 16.05 1.18
CA GLY A 169 29.54 14.93 0.33
C GLY A 169 29.70 15.33 -1.13
N GLY A 170 30.01 14.34 -1.94
CA GLY A 170 30.23 14.52 -3.39
C GLY A 170 28.93 14.69 -4.17
N ARG A 171 28.99 15.53 -5.21
CA ARG A 171 27.82 15.81 -6.07
C ARG A 171 27.23 14.54 -6.71
N GLU A 172 28.08 13.67 -7.22
CA GLU A 172 27.65 12.43 -7.86
C GLU A 172 27.00 11.47 -6.84
N HIS A 173 27.60 11.36 -5.66
CA HIS A 173 27.04 10.59 -4.54
C HIS A 173 25.65 11.13 -4.16
N ASN A 174 25.54 12.45 -3.99
CA ASN A 174 24.26 13.12 -3.65
C ASN A 174 23.20 12.89 -4.72
N GLN A 175 23.58 12.89 -5.99
CA GLN A 175 22.64 12.59 -7.09
C GLN A 175 22.13 11.16 -6.97
N THR A 176 23.02 10.19 -6.79
CA THR A 176 22.66 8.77 -6.64
C THR A 176 21.79 8.54 -5.40
N LEU A 177 22.17 9.12 -4.27
CA LEU A 177 21.43 8.96 -3.00
C LEU A 177 20.02 9.53 -3.10
N SER A 178 19.88 10.73 -3.69
CA SER A 178 18.57 11.38 -3.82
C SER A 178 17.64 10.58 -4.74
N GLU A 179 18.19 10.02 -5.82
CA GLU A 179 17.42 9.18 -6.74
C GLU A 179 17.00 7.88 -6.07
N ALA A 180 17.90 7.23 -5.33
CA ALA A 180 17.58 6.01 -4.58
C ALA A 180 16.48 6.26 -3.55
N ARG A 181 16.51 7.40 -2.84
CA ARG A 181 15.46 7.78 -1.89
C ARG A 181 14.10 8.00 -2.56
N ALA A 182 14.07 8.72 -3.69
CA ALA A 182 12.83 8.92 -4.45
C ALA A 182 12.26 7.58 -4.92
N ASN A 183 13.11 6.67 -5.39
CA ASN A 183 12.69 5.33 -5.80
C ASN A 183 12.17 4.48 -4.64
N SER A 184 12.77 4.58 -3.45
CA SER A 184 12.27 3.88 -2.26
C SER A 184 10.86 4.35 -1.85
N VAL A 185 10.63 5.66 -1.91
CA VAL A 185 9.31 6.24 -1.64
C VAL A 185 8.30 5.75 -2.69
N ARG A 186 8.68 5.78 -3.98
CA ARG A 186 7.83 5.27 -5.07
C ARG A 186 7.47 3.80 -4.83
N ALA A 187 8.46 2.97 -4.55
CA ALA A 187 8.25 1.53 -4.31
C ALA A 187 7.33 1.29 -3.11
N TRP A 188 7.49 2.07 -2.05
CA TRP A 188 6.64 1.99 -0.86
C TRP A 188 5.17 2.31 -1.21
N LEU A 189 4.94 3.41 -1.95
CA LEU A 189 3.59 3.83 -2.35
C LEU A 189 2.91 2.80 -3.26
N ILE A 190 3.67 2.16 -4.15
CA ILE A 190 3.14 1.08 -5.01
C ILE A 190 2.69 -0.09 -4.13
N ARG A 191 3.50 -0.52 -3.15
CA ARG A 191 3.11 -1.59 -2.22
C ARG A 191 1.86 -1.21 -1.40
N ALA A 192 1.68 0.08 -1.12
CA ALA A 192 0.48 0.59 -0.44
C ALA A 192 -0.73 0.74 -1.38
N GLY A 193 -0.62 0.30 -2.64
CA GLY A 193 -1.74 0.25 -3.57
C GLY A 193 -1.94 1.48 -4.44
N VAL A 194 -0.94 2.36 -4.51
CA VAL A 194 -0.97 3.47 -5.48
C VAL A 194 -0.48 2.94 -6.83
N ASP A 195 -1.23 3.19 -7.90
CA ASP A 195 -0.86 2.76 -9.24
C ASP A 195 0.52 3.34 -9.63
N GLY A 196 1.48 2.45 -9.91
CA GLY A 196 2.85 2.83 -10.28
C GLY A 196 2.96 3.67 -11.54
N SER A 197 1.97 3.60 -12.44
CA SER A 197 1.94 4.44 -13.65
C SER A 197 1.74 5.92 -13.33
N ARG A 198 1.16 6.20 -12.15
CA ARG A 198 0.93 7.57 -11.65
C ARG A 198 2.17 8.15 -10.96
N LEU A 199 3.23 7.36 -10.75
CA LEU A 199 4.37 7.77 -9.91
C LEU A 199 5.67 7.77 -10.71
N MET A 200 6.35 8.91 -10.73
CA MET A 200 7.70 9.05 -11.26
C MET A 200 8.63 9.36 -10.08
N ALA A 201 9.83 8.82 -10.10
CA ALA A 201 10.86 9.12 -9.10
C ALA A 201 12.03 9.82 -9.79
N LYS A 202 12.56 10.87 -9.15
CA LYS A 202 13.70 11.61 -9.70
C LYS A 202 14.56 12.20 -8.60
N GLY A 203 15.86 11.97 -8.68
CA GLY A 203 16.86 12.61 -7.84
C GLY A 203 17.32 13.93 -8.44
N TYR A 204 17.49 14.91 -7.59
CA TYR A 204 18.04 16.23 -7.95
C TYR A 204 19.33 16.53 -7.17
N GLY A 205 19.78 15.59 -6.34
CA GLY A 205 20.98 15.81 -5.54
C GLY A 205 20.92 17.10 -4.77
N GLN A 206 22.01 17.85 -4.80
CA GLN A 206 22.14 19.13 -4.11
C GLN A 206 21.80 20.35 -4.99
N ASP A 207 21.34 20.12 -6.23
CA ASP A 207 21.23 21.17 -7.26
C ASP A 207 19.99 22.07 -7.11
N ARG A 208 19.03 21.69 -6.26
CA ARG A 208 17.78 22.45 -6.06
C ARG A 208 17.58 22.76 -4.56
N PRO A 209 18.47 23.56 -3.94
CA PRO A 209 18.30 23.88 -2.54
C PRO A 209 17.13 24.85 -2.32
N VAL A 210 16.41 24.69 -1.22
CA VAL A 210 15.33 25.60 -0.78
C VAL A 210 15.82 26.58 0.28
N ALA A 211 17.04 26.37 0.78
CA ALA A 211 17.69 27.27 1.73
C ALA A 211 19.21 27.25 1.49
N PRO A 212 19.94 28.35 1.79
CA PRO A 212 21.39 28.33 1.65
C PRO A 212 22.03 27.21 2.49
N ASN A 213 22.96 26.46 1.90
CA ASN A 213 23.60 25.30 2.52
C ASN A 213 24.70 25.71 3.54
N VAL A 214 24.42 26.65 4.43
CA VAL A 214 25.37 27.22 5.37
C VAL A 214 25.21 26.64 6.77
N THR A 215 23.97 26.67 7.31
CA THR A 215 23.70 26.21 8.68
C THR A 215 23.16 24.78 8.68
N PRO A 216 23.34 24.02 9.79
CA PRO A 216 22.73 22.70 9.93
C PRO A 216 21.21 22.72 9.73
N ALA A 217 20.54 23.77 10.21
CA ALA A 217 19.08 23.91 10.05
C ALA A 217 18.67 24.07 8.57
N ASN A 218 19.43 24.85 7.80
CA ASN A 218 19.17 25.02 6.37
C ASN A 218 19.47 23.74 5.58
N LYS A 219 20.57 23.07 5.91
CA LYS A 219 20.91 21.78 5.33
C LYS A 219 19.79 20.75 5.58
N ALA A 220 19.21 20.73 6.79
CA ALA A 220 18.10 19.86 7.11
C ALA A 220 16.88 20.13 6.20
N LYS A 221 16.60 21.40 5.88
CA LYS A 221 15.51 21.75 4.95
C LYS A 221 15.79 21.23 3.53
N ASN A 222 17.07 21.21 3.13
CA ASN A 222 17.45 20.76 1.79
C ASN A 222 17.38 19.23 1.66
N ARG A 223 17.61 18.48 2.73
CA ARG A 223 17.45 17.01 2.76
C ARG A 223 15.97 16.66 2.83
N ARG A 224 15.31 16.59 1.68
CA ARG A 224 13.85 16.43 1.63
C ARG A 224 13.38 15.57 0.45
N VAL A 225 12.14 15.12 0.56
CA VAL A 225 11.38 14.56 -0.58
C VAL A 225 10.19 15.48 -0.83
N GLN A 226 9.93 15.79 -2.10
CA GLN A 226 8.77 16.58 -2.53
C GLN A 226 7.91 15.77 -3.50
N PHE A 227 6.62 16.07 -3.55
CA PHE A 227 5.65 15.40 -4.42
C PHE A 227 5.02 16.44 -5.32
N ILE A 228 5.46 16.50 -6.57
CA ILE A 228 5.02 17.51 -7.52
C ILE A 228 3.99 16.88 -8.48
N ILE A 229 2.81 17.45 -8.54
CA ILE A 229 1.74 17.00 -9.45
C ILE A 229 2.09 17.54 -10.84
N VAL A 230 2.41 16.62 -11.75
CA VAL A 230 2.78 16.98 -13.13
C VAL A 230 1.61 16.81 -14.11
N GLU A 231 0.57 16.07 -13.68
CA GLU A 231 -0.64 15.89 -14.50
C GLU A 231 -1.87 15.68 -13.61
N LYS A 232 -2.96 16.39 -13.93
CA LYS A 232 -4.27 16.28 -13.28
C LYS A 232 -5.30 15.80 -14.27
#